data_85cf699915c31e0aed50557eaca72680
#
_entry.id   85cf699915c31e0aed50557eaca72680
#
_cell.length_a   1.000
_cell.length_b   1.000
_cell.length_c   1.000
_cell.angle_alpha   90.00
_cell.angle_beta   90.00
_cell.angle_gamma   90.00
#
_symmetry.space_group_name_H-M   'P 1'
#
loop_
_entity.id
_entity.type
_entity.pdbx_description
1 polymer ?
#
loop_
_entity_poly.entity_id
_entity_poly.type
_entity_poly.pdbx_seq_one_letter_code
_entity_poly.pdbx_strand_id
1 'polypeptide(L)'
;PPPPPAPPPPHPRSVARSGHFVTSDKVRLHYLEAGQGRTILFVPGWSMPAFIWEPQLAGLSPRWRTVALDPRSQGRSQVARNGHEPSRRGRDIAEAIERLGADRVVLVGWSLGVLDGLAFVQEHGDARLAGLVLVDNSVGEGKPPAPSRPSTFLPSLRADREKTMRGFVKGMYATPQDPAYLEAVTRAALVTPYDAQAKLLSYPRPREYWRDALYATRRPVLYAIRPRFAAQGEAVRARHADASVEVFEDAGHALFVDRAERFNALLESFCARRALW
;
A
#
# COMPACT_ATOMS: atom_id res chain seq x y z
N PRO A 1 -37.20 5.29 -9.59
CA PRO A 1 -35.81 4.93 -9.26
C PRO A 1 -35.58 5.20 -7.76
N PRO A 2 -34.91 4.28 -7.02
CA PRO A 2 -34.59 4.52 -5.64
C PRO A 2 -33.64 5.74 -5.52
N PRO A 3 -33.71 6.51 -4.43
CA PRO A 3 -32.80 7.63 -4.23
C PRO A 3 -31.34 7.14 -4.21
N PRO A 4 -30.39 7.94 -4.67
CA PRO A 4 -28.96 7.58 -4.60
C PRO A 4 -28.57 7.31 -3.14
N PRO A 5 -27.67 6.34 -2.87
CA PRO A 5 -27.17 6.07 -1.54
C PRO A 5 -26.59 7.33 -0.93
N ALA A 6 -26.83 7.53 0.36
CA ALA A 6 -26.29 8.66 1.10
C ALA A 6 -24.75 8.66 0.99
N PRO A 7 -24.12 9.83 0.89
CA PRO A 7 -22.65 9.90 0.89
C PRO A 7 -22.13 9.30 2.20
N PRO A 8 -20.98 8.60 2.15
CA PRO A 8 -20.38 8.06 3.37
C PRO A 8 -20.14 9.18 4.38
N PRO A 9 -20.28 8.90 5.70
CA PRO A 9 -20.00 9.90 6.71
C PRO A 9 -18.56 10.41 6.58
N PRO A 10 -18.28 11.68 6.88
CA PRO A 10 -16.93 12.21 6.82
C PRO A 10 -16.04 11.35 7.73
N HIS A 11 -14.90 10.91 7.18
CA HIS A 11 -13.94 10.13 7.94
C HIS A 11 -13.55 10.89 9.21
N PRO A 12 -13.58 10.26 10.41
CA PRO A 12 -13.13 10.92 11.61
C PRO A 12 -11.70 11.43 11.39
N ARG A 13 -11.46 12.70 11.68
CA ARG A 13 -10.11 13.28 11.57
C ARG A 13 -9.19 12.45 12.45
N SER A 14 -8.21 11.78 11.85
CA SER A 14 -7.28 10.97 12.61
C SER A 14 -6.44 11.87 13.51
N VAL A 15 -6.20 11.44 14.74
CA VAL A 15 -5.27 12.08 15.69
C VAL A 15 -3.83 11.73 15.31
N ALA A 16 -3.58 11.41 14.03
CA ALA A 16 -2.27 10.99 13.55
C ALA A 16 -1.27 12.14 13.64
N ARG A 17 -0.14 11.86 14.27
CA ARG A 17 1.00 12.76 14.33
C ARG A 17 1.88 12.58 13.10
N SER A 18 2.47 13.67 12.66
CA SER A 18 3.42 13.71 11.56
C SER A 18 4.84 13.54 12.09
N GLY A 19 5.59 12.61 11.50
CA GLY A 19 7.00 12.40 11.80
C GLY A 19 7.83 12.27 10.53
N HIS A 20 9.14 12.25 10.68
CA HIS A 20 10.07 12.01 9.58
C HIS A 20 11.38 11.40 10.08
N PHE A 21 12.09 10.71 9.20
CA PHE A 21 13.43 10.24 9.43
C PHE A 21 14.28 10.39 8.16
N VAL A 22 15.59 10.28 8.30
CA VAL A 22 16.53 10.38 7.17
C VAL A 22 17.11 8.99 6.91
N THR A 23 17.00 8.55 5.66
CA THR A 23 17.55 7.27 5.20
C THR A 23 19.08 7.29 5.10
N SER A 24 19.67 6.12 4.94
CA SER A 24 21.13 5.97 4.78
C SER A 24 21.69 6.73 3.56
N ASP A 25 20.89 6.89 2.50
CA ASP A 25 21.23 7.68 1.30
C ASP A 25 20.77 9.16 1.40
N LYS A 26 20.48 9.63 2.63
CA LYS A 26 20.18 11.03 2.95
C LYS A 26 18.86 11.57 2.37
N VAL A 27 17.90 10.71 2.11
CA VAL A 27 16.54 11.12 1.72
C VAL A 27 15.67 11.20 2.98
N ARG A 28 14.98 12.33 3.17
CA ARG A 28 14.04 12.51 4.27
C ARG A 28 12.69 11.90 3.91
N LEU A 29 12.28 10.87 4.63
CA LEU A 29 10.97 10.24 4.51
C LEU A 29 10.04 10.73 5.62
N HIS A 30 8.79 10.97 5.25
CA HIS A 30 7.71 11.37 6.13
C HIS A 30 6.81 10.17 6.45
N TYR A 31 6.17 10.20 7.61
CA TYR A 31 5.14 9.25 8.00
C TYR A 31 4.07 9.90 8.88
N LEU A 32 2.90 9.28 8.91
CA LEU A 32 1.82 9.55 9.85
C LEU A 32 1.78 8.43 10.88
N GLU A 33 1.53 8.76 12.14
CA GLU A 33 1.52 7.80 13.24
C GLU A 33 0.36 8.08 14.19
N ALA A 34 -0.34 7.01 14.61
CA ALA A 34 -1.37 7.07 15.65
C ALA A 34 -1.35 5.80 16.50
N GLY A 35 -1.84 5.91 17.75
CA GLY A 35 -1.89 4.79 18.68
C GLY A 35 -0.54 4.41 19.29
N GLN A 36 -0.50 3.25 19.96
CA GLN A 36 0.67 2.74 20.68
C GLN A 36 0.71 1.20 20.64
N GLY A 37 1.83 0.61 21.06
CA GLY A 37 2.01 -0.83 21.18
C GLY A 37 2.55 -1.49 19.92
N ARG A 38 2.01 -2.66 19.55
CA ARG A 38 2.43 -3.44 18.39
C ARG A 38 2.15 -2.68 17.11
N THR A 39 3.11 -2.67 16.18
CA THR A 39 3.11 -1.75 15.05
C THR A 39 2.54 -2.38 13.78
N ILE A 40 1.61 -1.67 13.14
CA ILE A 40 1.16 -1.93 11.77
C ILE A 40 1.74 -0.84 10.89
N LEU A 41 2.57 -1.21 9.90
CA LEU A 41 3.22 -0.29 8.97
C LEU A 41 2.55 -0.37 7.60
N PHE A 42 1.97 0.73 7.14
CA PHE A 42 1.29 0.86 5.87
C PHE A 42 2.16 1.52 4.82
N VAL A 43 2.25 0.90 3.64
CA VAL A 43 2.97 1.41 2.46
C VAL A 43 1.97 1.59 1.32
N PRO A 44 1.76 2.84 0.85
CA PRO A 44 0.77 3.12 -0.18
C PRO A 44 1.25 2.72 -1.58
N GLY A 45 0.34 2.83 -2.55
CA GLY A 45 0.60 2.58 -3.95
C GLY A 45 1.35 3.71 -4.65
N TRP A 46 1.50 3.55 -5.97
CA TRP A 46 2.19 4.46 -6.87
C TRP A 46 1.66 5.90 -6.77
N SER A 47 2.55 6.83 -6.47
CA SER A 47 2.28 8.27 -6.28
C SER A 47 1.31 8.61 -5.15
N MET A 48 0.87 7.65 -4.34
CA MET A 48 -0.13 7.90 -3.31
C MET A 48 0.51 8.35 -1.99
N PRO A 49 -0.17 9.24 -1.25
CA PRO A 49 0.29 9.75 0.04
C PRO A 49 -0.07 8.81 1.20
N ALA A 50 0.64 8.95 2.32
CA ALA A 50 0.36 8.23 3.56
C ALA A 50 -1.08 8.44 4.07
N PHE A 51 -1.65 9.63 3.91
CA PHE A 51 -3.00 9.93 4.43
C PHE A 51 -4.12 9.15 3.73
N ILE A 52 -3.84 8.45 2.61
CA ILE A 52 -4.83 7.54 2.01
C ILE A 52 -5.24 6.42 2.99
N TRP A 53 -4.38 6.13 3.98
CA TRP A 53 -4.62 5.16 5.05
C TRP A 53 -5.35 5.73 6.27
N GLU A 54 -5.88 6.97 6.18
CA GLU A 54 -6.54 7.62 7.32
C GLU A 54 -7.66 6.78 7.97
N PRO A 55 -8.51 6.05 7.21
CA PRO A 55 -9.51 5.17 7.81
C PRO A 55 -8.91 4.04 8.67
N GLN A 56 -7.72 3.55 8.30
CA GLN A 56 -7.01 2.51 9.04
C GLN A 56 -6.29 3.11 10.25
N LEU A 57 -5.64 4.27 10.09
CA LEU A 57 -5.01 4.99 11.20
C LEU A 57 -6.03 5.29 12.30
N ALA A 58 -7.20 5.83 11.93
CA ALA A 58 -8.25 6.16 12.89
C ALA A 58 -8.88 4.91 13.52
N GLY A 59 -9.24 3.92 12.69
CA GLY A 59 -9.98 2.75 13.15
C GLY A 59 -9.17 1.77 14.00
N LEU A 60 -7.85 1.67 13.77
CA LEU A 60 -7.01 0.67 14.43
C LEU A 60 -6.16 1.25 15.56
N SER A 61 -5.94 2.56 15.61
CA SER A 61 -5.11 3.22 16.64
C SER A 61 -5.58 3.04 18.09
N PRO A 62 -6.83 2.74 18.41
CA PRO A 62 -7.22 2.42 19.76
C PRO A 62 -6.53 1.18 20.35
N ARG A 63 -6.10 0.24 19.51
CA ARG A 63 -5.48 -1.02 19.93
C ARG A 63 -4.06 -1.26 19.40
N TRP A 64 -3.66 -0.54 18.37
CA TRP A 64 -2.41 -0.76 17.64
C TRP A 64 -1.66 0.56 17.44
N ARG A 65 -0.35 0.49 17.38
CA ARG A 65 0.44 1.57 16.81
C ARG A 65 0.35 1.47 15.28
N THR A 66 -0.30 2.43 14.65
CA THR A 66 -0.48 2.50 13.20
C THR A 66 0.46 3.53 12.62
N VAL A 67 1.24 3.16 11.62
CA VAL A 67 2.18 4.05 10.94
C VAL A 67 1.96 3.94 9.43
N ALA A 68 1.72 5.07 8.76
CA ALA A 68 1.61 5.13 7.30
C ALA A 68 2.79 5.91 6.73
N LEU A 69 3.57 5.27 5.86
CA LEU A 69 4.76 5.86 5.25
C LEU A 69 4.37 6.63 3.98
N ASP A 70 4.94 7.82 3.79
CA ASP A 70 5.10 8.40 2.46
C ASP A 70 6.41 7.86 1.85
N PRO A 71 6.35 7.00 0.83
CA PRO A 71 7.57 6.53 0.17
C PRO A 71 8.36 7.69 -0.46
N ARG A 72 9.63 7.47 -0.77
CA ARG A 72 10.46 8.48 -1.44
C ARG A 72 9.78 9.07 -2.66
N SER A 73 9.86 10.38 -2.83
CA SER A 73 9.22 11.16 -3.89
C SER A 73 7.68 11.16 -3.87
N GLN A 74 7.04 10.64 -2.82
CA GLN A 74 5.58 10.62 -2.67
C GLN A 74 5.15 11.42 -1.43
N GLY A 75 3.92 11.93 -1.47
CA GLY A 75 3.32 12.65 -0.36
C GLY A 75 4.19 13.79 0.16
N ARG A 76 4.55 13.75 1.44
CA ARG A 76 5.38 14.75 2.12
C ARG A 76 6.85 14.34 2.26
N SER A 77 7.23 13.18 1.73
CA SER A 77 8.62 12.76 1.65
C SER A 77 9.41 13.58 0.64
N GLN A 78 10.70 13.69 0.86
CA GLN A 78 11.59 14.39 -0.06
C GLN A 78 11.55 13.78 -1.46
N VAL A 79 11.49 14.62 -2.48
CA VAL A 79 11.69 14.22 -3.86
C VAL A 79 13.14 13.81 -4.04
N ALA A 80 13.36 12.51 -4.23
CA ALA A 80 14.69 11.93 -4.42
C ALA A 80 15.08 11.93 -5.89
N ARG A 81 16.36 12.13 -6.16
CA ARG A 81 16.91 12.03 -7.54
C ARG A 81 16.99 10.59 -8.03
N ASN A 82 17.24 9.65 -7.11
CA ASN A 82 17.49 8.23 -7.37
C ASN A 82 16.77 7.35 -6.35
N GLY A 83 16.92 6.03 -6.50
CA GLY A 83 16.44 5.06 -5.53
C GLY A 83 14.97 4.68 -5.71
N HIS A 84 14.46 4.77 -6.94
CA HIS A 84 13.08 4.36 -7.26
C HIS A 84 12.98 2.87 -7.62
N GLU A 85 14.11 2.16 -7.65
CA GLU A 85 14.16 0.72 -7.88
C GLU A 85 13.68 -0.09 -6.67
N PRO A 86 13.16 -1.32 -6.86
CA PRO A 86 12.58 -2.14 -5.81
C PRO A 86 13.51 -2.40 -4.62
N SER A 87 14.80 -2.66 -4.86
CA SER A 87 15.78 -2.94 -3.80
C SER A 87 15.95 -1.74 -2.85
N ARG A 88 16.05 -0.50 -3.38
CA ARG A 88 16.15 0.70 -2.53
C ARG A 88 14.85 0.96 -1.77
N ARG A 89 13.71 0.76 -2.39
CA ARG A 89 12.40 0.95 -1.76
C ARG A 89 12.15 -0.10 -0.68
N GLY A 90 12.56 -1.35 -0.89
CA GLY A 90 12.58 -2.37 0.16
C GLY A 90 13.48 -1.99 1.34
N ARG A 91 14.65 -1.41 1.05
CA ARG A 91 15.55 -0.88 2.08
C ARG A 91 14.96 0.31 2.84
N ASP A 92 14.20 1.19 2.18
CA ASP A 92 13.49 2.28 2.86
C ASP A 92 12.51 1.74 3.92
N ILE A 93 11.82 0.63 3.63
CA ILE A 93 10.96 -0.06 4.59
C ILE A 93 11.79 -0.62 5.75
N ALA A 94 12.93 -1.26 5.49
CA ALA A 94 13.81 -1.77 6.53
C ALA A 94 14.30 -0.66 7.47
N GLU A 95 14.73 0.46 6.89
CA GLU A 95 15.18 1.63 7.63
C GLU A 95 14.02 2.30 8.40
N ALA A 96 12.80 2.31 7.84
CA ALA A 96 11.61 2.78 8.57
C ALA A 96 11.34 1.94 9.81
N ILE A 97 11.34 0.61 9.70
CA ILE A 97 11.12 -0.31 10.83
C ILE A 97 12.16 -0.05 11.92
N GLU A 98 13.43 0.10 11.54
CA GLU A 98 14.53 0.39 12.47
C GLU A 98 14.34 1.74 13.18
N ARG A 99 14.07 2.81 12.41
CA ARG A 99 13.93 4.18 12.92
C ARG A 99 12.69 4.37 13.79
N LEU A 100 11.63 3.62 13.51
CA LEU A 100 10.42 3.60 14.34
C LEU A 100 10.63 2.83 15.66
N GLY A 101 11.76 2.15 15.83
CA GLY A 101 12.06 1.37 17.04
C GLY A 101 11.10 0.18 17.23
N ALA A 102 10.47 -0.29 16.14
CA ALA A 102 9.60 -1.44 16.20
C ALA A 102 10.44 -2.73 16.16
N ASP A 103 10.19 -3.67 17.06
CA ASP A 103 10.85 -4.98 17.03
C ASP A 103 10.37 -5.79 15.83
N ARG A 104 9.06 -5.94 15.71
CA ARG A 104 8.38 -6.54 14.54
C ARG A 104 7.21 -5.68 14.13
N VAL A 105 6.84 -5.76 12.85
CA VAL A 105 5.68 -5.08 12.30
C VAL A 105 4.79 -6.03 11.52
N VAL A 106 3.48 -5.76 11.51
CA VAL A 106 2.62 -6.22 10.41
C VAL A 106 2.81 -5.21 9.28
N LEU A 107 3.42 -5.65 8.18
CA LEU A 107 3.67 -4.82 7.00
C LEU A 107 2.47 -4.93 6.04
N VAL A 108 1.83 -3.82 5.77
CA VAL A 108 0.68 -3.71 4.84
C VAL A 108 1.10 -2.93 3.61
N GLY A 109 1.19 -3.58 2.48
CA GLY A 109 1.49 -2.94 1.20
C GLY A 109 0.26 -2.92 0.28
N TRP A 110 -0.04 -1.80 -0.33
CA TRP A 110 -1.10 -1.66 -1.33
C TRP A 110 -0.53 -1.33 -2.71
N SER A 111 -1.02 -2.01 -3.76
CA SER A 111 -0.62 -1.73 -5.14
C SER A 111 0.90 -1.80 -5.31
N LEU A 112 1.59 -0.73 -5.69
CA LEU A 112 3.06 -0.70 -5.73
C LEU A 112 3.69 -1.04 -4.36
N GLY A 113 3.04 -0.66 -3.25
CA GLY A 113 3.48 -1.02 -1.91
C GLY A 113 3.52 -2.54 -1.64
N VAL A 114 2.75 -3.36 -2.37
CA VAL A 114 2.88 -4.83 -2.37
C VAL A 114 4.27 -5.23 -2.87
N LEU A 115 4.69 -4.65 -3.99
CA LEU A 115 5.99 -4.95 -4.60
C LEU A 115 7.14 -4.45 -3.74
N ASP A 116 6.98 -3.30 -3.10
CA ASP A 116 7.96 -2.76 -2.14
C ASP A 116 8.11 -3.67 -0.91
N GLY A 117 6.97 -4.15 -0.38
CA GLY A 117 6.96 -5.10 0.74
C GLY A 117 7.61 -6.44 0.38
N LEU A 118 7.36 -6.96 -0.81
CA LEU A 118 8.00 -8.18 -1.30
C LEU A 118 9.49 -7.95 -1.60
N ALA A 119 9.88 -6.78 -2.11
CA ALA A 119 11.29 -6.42 -2.27
C ALA A 119 12.00 -6.32 -0.90
N PHE A 120 11.32 -5.78 0.13
CA PHE A 120 11.85 -5.82 1.49
C PHE A 120 12.11 -7.27 1.95
N VAL A 121 11.16 -8.18 1.76
CA VAL A 121 11.34 -9.61 2.13
C VAL A 121 12.50 -10.22 1.34
N GLN A 122 12.59 -9.96 0.04
CA GLN A 122 13.64 -10.51 -0.83
C GLN A 122 15.04 -10.08 -0.41
N GLU A 123 15.21 -8.82 -0.03
CA GLU A 123 16.53 -8.24 0.22
C GLU A 123 16.92 -8.28 1.72
N HIS A 124 15.94 -8.32 2.63
CA HIS A 124 16.17 -8.17 4.08
C HIS A 124 15.60 -9.33 4.91
N GLY A 125 14.89 -10.27 4.26
CA GLY A 125 14.22 -11.39 4.94
C GLY A 125 13.00 -10.96 5.75
N ASP A 126 12.47 -11.88 6.55
CA ASP A 126 11.22 -11.71 7.27
C ASP A 126 11.37 -11.62 8.81
N ALA A 127 12.59 -11.56 9.34
CA ALA A 127 12.83 -11.56 10.78
C ALA A 127 12.14 -10.40 11.51
N ARG A 128 12.02 -9.25 10.85
CA ARG A 128 11.35 -8.04 11.38
C ARG A 128 9.85 -7.99 11.07
N LEU A 129 9.28 -9.04 10.48
CA LEU A 129 7.84 -9.15 10.26
C LEU A 129 7.16 -9.97 11.35
N ALA A 130 6.01 -9.48 11.81
CA ALA A 130 5.01 -10.25 12.51
C ALA A 130 4.05 -10.92 11.51
N GLY A 131 3.73 -10.22 10.42
CA GLY A 131 2.89 -10.70 9.33
C GLY A 131 3.02 -9.80 8.11
N LEU A 132 2.57 -10.28 6.97
CA LEU A 132 2.59 -9.56 5.69
C LEU A 132 1.18 -9.48 5.10
N VAL A 133 0.73 -8.27 4.80
CA VAL A 133 -0.59 -8.00 4.20
C VAL A 133 -0.39 -7.37 2.82
N LEU A 134 -0.88 -8.05 1.80
CA LEU A 134 -0.73 -7.68 0.39
C LEU A 134 -2.09 -7.25 -0.15
N VAL A 135 -2.20 -6.00 -0.61
CA VAL A 135 -3.48 -5.39 -0.98
C VAL A 135 -3.50 -5.06 -2.47
N ASP A 136 -4.33 -5.79 -3.20
CA ASP A 136 -4.77 -5.55 -4.57
C ASP A 136 -3.66 -5.29 -5.60
N ASN A 137 -2.64 -6.14 -5.61
CA ASN A 137 -1.66 -6.19 -6.71
C ASN A 137 -1.27 -7.65 -7.00
N SER A 138 -0.71 -7.87 -8.20
CA SER A 138 -0.09 -9.14 -8.56
C SER A 138 1.10 -9.41 -7.65
N VAL A 139 1.21 -10.66 -7.20
CA VAL A 139 2.36 -11.18 -6.45
C VAL A 139 3.32 -12.01 -7.32
N GLY A 140 3.18 -11.89 -8.64
CA GLY A 140 4.02 -12.63 -9.58
C GLY A 140 3.54 -14.04 -9.89
N GLU A 141 2.47 -14.51 -9.26
CA GLU A 141 1.94 -15.86 -9.43
C GLU A 141 1.16 -16.04 -10.75
N GLY A 142 1.23 -17.23 -11.34
CA GLY A 142 0.46 -17.62 -12.52
C GLY A 142 0.68 -16.74 -13.75
N LYS A 143 -0.32 -16.66 -14.63
CA LYS A 143 -0.29 -15.80 -15.82
C LYS A 143 -0.31 -14.33 -15.41
N PRO A 144 0.39 -13.44 -16.14
CA PRO A 144 0.24 -12.00 -15.93
C PRO A 144 -1.23 -11.58 -16.03
N PRO A 145 -1.75 -10.81 -15.07
CA PRO A 145 -3.09 -10.24 -15.21
C PRO A 145 -3.12 -9.27 -16.40
N ALA A 146 -4.31 -9.06 -16.96
CA ALA A 146 -4.47 -8.03 -17.98
C ALA A 146 -3.97 -6.68 -17.45
N PRO A 147 -3.37 -5.82 -18.30
CA PRO A 147 -2.90 -4.51 -17.89
C PRO A 147 -4.00 -3.70 -17.18
N SER A 148 -3.68 -3.09 -16.08
CA SER A 148 -4.63 -2.24 -15.31
C SER A 148 -4.74 -0.83 -15.90
N ARG A 149 -3.82 -0.46 -16.78
CA ARG A 149 -3.74 0.85 -17.43
C ARG A 149 -3.57 0.66 -18.93
N PRO A 150 -4.15 1.54 -19.76
CA PRO A 150 -3.90 1.52 -21.18
C PRO A 150 -2.43 1.84 -21.50
N SER A 151 -1.92 1.36 -22.62
CA SER A 151 -0.56 1.67 -23.10
C SER A 151 -0.32 3.18 -23.28
N THR A 152 -1.38 3.94 -23.46
CA THR A 152 -1.35 5.40 -23.57
C THR A 152 -1.26 6.13 -22.23
N PHE A 153 -1.26 5.43 -21.09
CA PHE A 153 -1.29 6.07 -19.77
C PHE A 153 -0.09 6.99 -19.53
N LEU A 154 1.14 6.51 -19.71
CA LEU A 154 2.35 7.33 -19.54
C LEU A 154 2.44 8.48 -20.57
N PRO A 155 2.15 8.27 -21.86
CA PRO A 155 2.02 9.37 -22.81
C PRO A 155 0.99 10.43 -22.38
N SER A 156 -0.19 10.03 -21.94
CA SER A 156 -1.24 10.95 -21.44
C SER A 156 -0.78 11.70 -20.19
N LEU A 157 -0.12 11.00 -19.26
CA LEU A 157 0.44 11.60 -18.06
C LEU A 157 1.51 12.64 -18.39
N ARG A 158 2.30 12.42 -19.44
CA ARG A 158 3.28 13.39 -19.92
C ARG A 158 2.65 14.60 -20.59
N ALA A 159 1.58 14.39 -21.37
CA ALA A 159 0.89 15.45 -22.09
C ALA A 159 0.06 16.34 -21.17
N ASP A 160 -0.69 15.76 -20.24
CA ASP A 160 -1.52 16.47 -19.26
C ASP A 160 -1.56 15.69 -17.94
N ARG A 161 -0.61 16.03 -17.07
CA ARG A 161 -0.44 15.34 -15.77
C ARG A 161 -1.66 15.50 -14.87
N GLU A 162 -2.19 16.70 -14.80
CA GLU A 162 -3.29 16.99 -13.88
C GLU A 162 -4.55 16.24 -14.26
N LYS A 163 -4.98 16.35 -15.52
CA LYS A 163 -6.15 15.65 -16.04
C LYS A 163 -6.01 14.14 -15.91
N THR A 164 -4.85 13.59 -16.28
CA THR A 164 -4.59 12.16 -16.22
C THR A 164 -4.60 11.65 -14.78
N MET A 165 -3.99 12.41 -13.85
CA MET A 165 -3.95 12.03 -12.45
C MET A 165 -5.33 12.13 -11.78
N ARG A 166 -6.14 13.15 -12.10
CA ARG A 166 -7.55 13.25 -11.65
C ARG A 166 -8.35 12.02 -12.07
N GLY A 167 -8.23 11.62 -13.34
CA GLY A 167 -8.89 10.42 -13.84
C GLY A 167 -8.42 9.15 -13.14
N PHE A 168 -7.11 9.02 -12.91
CA PHE A 168 -6.52 7.89 -12.22
C PHE A 168 -7.01 7.81 -10.76
N VAL A 169 -6.95 8.92 -10.01
CA VAL A 169 -7.41 8.96 -8.62
C VAL A 169 -8.89 8.64 -8.52
N LYS A 170 -9.74 9.24 -9.34
CA LYS A 170 -11.17 8.94 -9.37
C LYS A 170 -11.44 7.46 -9.67
N GLY A 171 -10.67 6.86 -10.57
CA GLY A 171 -10.83 5.46 -10.99
C GLY A 171 -10.36 4.42 -9.97
N MET A 172 -9.77 4.82 -8.85
CA MET A 172 -9.34 3.89 -7.81
C MET A 172 -10.50 3.39 -6.93
N TYR A 173 -11.62 4.09 -6.93
CA TYR A 173 -12.75 3.84 -6.03
C TYR A 173 -13.96 3.29 -6.77
N ALA A 174 -14.66 2.35 -6.16
CA ALA A 174 -15.97 1.86 -6.61
C ALA A 174 -17.13 2.66 -5.97
N THR A 175 -16.87 3.30 -4.83
CA THR A 175 -17.85 4.12 -4.11
C THR A 175 -17.59 5.62 -4.33
N PRO A 176 -18.63 6.46 -4.29
CA PRO A 176 -18.44 7.91 -4.32
C PRO A 176 -17.56 8.39 -3.18
N GLN A 177 -16.61 9.27 -3.49
CA GLN A 177 -15.73 9.90 -2.51
C GLN A 177 -16.00 11.41 -2.45
N ASP A 178 -15.68 12.00 -1.31
CA ASP A 178 -15.76 13.46 -1.13
C ASP A 178 -14.87 14.17 -2.18
N PRO A 179 -15.39 15.17 -2.91
CA PRO A 179 -14.61 15.91 -3.90
C PRO A 179 -13.35 16.58 -3.34
N ALA A 180 -13.40 17.08 -2.10
CA ALA A 180 -12.24 17.68 -1.46
C ALA A 180 -11.17 16.65 -1.12
N TYR A 181 -11.57 15.43 -0.73
CA TYR A 181 -10.66 14.30 -0.55
C TYR A 181 -9.99 13.90 -1.87
N LEU A 182 -10.77 13.74 -2.95
CA LEU A 182 -10.22 13.40 -4.28
C LEU A 182 -9.23 14.46 -4.77
N GLU A 183 -9.53 15.75 -4.53
CA GLU A 183 -8.63 16.85 -4.85
C GLU A 183 -7.33 16.77 -4.04
N ALA A 184 -7.43 16.52 -2.73
CA ALA A 184 -6.26 16.39 -1.86
C ALA A 184 -5.35 15.23 -2.29
N VAL A 185 -5.93 14.05 -2.60
CA VAL A 185 -5.18 12.88 -3.11
C VAL A 185 -4.53 13.20 -4.46
N THR A 186 -5.25 13.87 -5.36
CA THR A 186 -4.72 14.27 -6.68
C THR A 186 -3.53 15.19 -6.53
N ARG A 187 -3.64 16.23 -5.70
CA ARG A 187 -2.52 17.18 -5.44
C ARG A 187 -1.31 16.47 -4.84
N ALA A 188 -1.53 15.59 -3.86
CA ALA A 188 -0.45 14.81 -3.27
C ALA A 188 0.23 13.88 -4.28
N ALA A 189 -0.54 13.26 -5.18
CA ALA A 189 -0.02 12.41 -6.24
C ALA A 189 0.83 13.18 -7.27
N LEU A 190 0.48 14.45 -7.52
CA LEU A 190 1.22 15.33 -8.42
C LEU A 190 2.57 15.82 -7.85
N VAL A 191 2.83 15.64 -6.57
CA VAL A 191 4.14 15.91 -5.96
C VAL A 191 5.23 15.02 -6.55
N THR A 192 4.91 13.74 -6.85
CA THR A 192 5.85 12.81 -7.49
C THR A 192 6.18 13.29 -8.90
N PRO A 193 7.43 13.66 -9.23
CA PRO A 193 7.79 14.11 -10.57
C PRO A 193 7.51 13.05 -11.64
N TYR A 194 7.23 13.48 -12.87
CA TYR A 194 6.93 12.57 -13.98
C TYR A 194 7.99 11.47 -14.16
N ASP A 195 9.29 11.85 -14.13
CA ASP A 195 10.38 10.87 -14.32
C ASP A 195 10.42 9.82 -13.20
N ALA A 196 10.12 10.22 -11.96
CA ALA A 196 9.98 9.28 -10.86
C ALA A 196 8.72 8.41 -11.04
N GLN A 197 7.61 9.00 -11.46
CA GLN A 197 6.37 8.27 -11.77
C GLN A 197 6.60 7.20 -12.84
N ALA A 198 7.30 7.53 -13.92
CA ALA A 198 7.61 6.60 -15.00
C ALA A 198 8.54 5.47 -14.52
N LYS A 199 9.60 5.79 -13.77
CA LYS A 199 10.51 4.80 -13.18
C LYS A 199 9.80 3.82 -12.26
N LEU A 200 8.90 4.31 -11.42
CA LEU A 200 8.12 3.49 -10.48
C LEU A 200 7.17 2.50 -11.20
N LEU A 201 6.82 2.73 -12.45
CA LEU A 201 5.99 1.84 -13.27
C LEU A 201 6.78 0.95 -14.22
N SER A 202 8.10 1.04 -14.23
CA SER A 202 8.94 0.25 -15.15
C SER A 202 9.08 -1.21 -14.74
N TYR A 203 8.85 -1.55 -13.46
CA TYR A 203 8.97 -2.91 -12.92
C TYR A 203 10.22 -3.66 -13.40
N PRO A 204 11.43 -3.19 -13.04
CA PRO A 204 12.69 -3.65 -13.65
C PRO A 204 13.15 -5.05 -13.19
N ARG A 205 12.30 -5.79 -12.50
CA ARG A 205 12.54 -7.15 -12.04
C ARG A 205 11.57 -8.12 -12.71
N PRO A 206 11.98 -9.36 -12.97
CA PRO A 206 11.07 -10.40 -13.45
C PRO A 206 10.01 -10.72 -12.38
N ARG A 207 8.86 -11.25 -12.81
CA ARG A 207 7.74 -11.55 -11.91
C ARG A 207 8.11 -12.52 -10.79
N GLU A 208 9.02 -13.44 -11.08
CA GLU A 208 9.55 -14.43 -10.16
C GLU A 208 10.22 -13.80 -8.95
N TYR A 209 10.83 -12.65 -9.09
CA TYR A 209 11.47 -11.91 -8.00
C TYR A 209 10.48 -11.67 -6.83
N TRP A 210 9.26 -11.22 -7.12
CA TRP A 210 8.24 -11.00 -6.10
C TRP A 210 7.57 -12.29 -5.64
N ARG A 211 7.31 -13.23 -6.57
CA ARG A 211 6.75 -14.54 -6.22
C ARG A 211 7.66 -15.31 -5.27
N ASP A 212 8.94 -15.32 -5.56
CA ASP A 212 9.92 -16.09 -4.77
C ASP A 212 10.09 -15.45 -3.37
N ALA A 213 10.04 -14.12 -3.26
CA ALA A 213 9.97 -13.41 -1.99
C ALA A 213 8.74 -13.80 -1.16
N LEU A 214 7.56 -13.90 -1.80
CA LEU A 214 6.33 -14.31 -1.11
C LEU A 214 6.46 -15.72 -0.52
N TYR A 215 7.04 -16.65 -1.27
CA TYR A 215 7.19 -18.02 -0.80
C TYR A 215 8.44 -18.26 0.07
N ALA A 216 9.35 -17.30 0.13
CA ALA A 216 10.49 -17.33 1.06
C ALA A 216 10.07 -16.94 2.48
N THR A 217 9.04 -16.12 2.65
CA THR A 217 8.57 -15.79 4.00
C THR A 217 7.83 -16.93 4.66
N ARG A 218 8.11 -17.14 5.94
CA ARG A 218 7.38 -18.07 6.82
C ARG A 218 6.36 -17.37 7.70
N ARG A 219 6.26 -16.02 7.56
CA ARG A 219 5.29 -15.25 8.34
C ARG A 219 3.90 -15.42 7.78
N PRO A 220 2.87 -15.32 8.63
CA PRO A 220 1.49 -15.30 8.15
C PRO A 220 1.27 -14.23 7.08
N VAL A 221 0.53 -14.59 6.03
CA VAL A 221 0.21 -13.71 4.91
C VAL A 221 -1.29 -13.51 4.82
N LEU A 222 -1.72 -12.25 4.65
CA LEU A 222 -3.07 -11.91 4.25
C LEU A 222 -3.03 -11.27 2.86
N TYR A 223 -3.75 -11.84 1.90
CA TYR A 223 -3.84 -11.33 0.54
C TYR A 223 -5.27 -10.84 0.28
N ALA A 224 -5.51 -9.53 0.41
CA ALA A 224 -6.79 -8.86 0.21
C ALA A 224 -6.87 -8.31 -1.22
N ILE A 225 -7.77 -8.83 -2.04
CA ILE A 225 -7.75 -8.64 -3.49
C ILE A 225 -9.14 -8.41 -4.08
N ARG A 226 -9.17 -7.83 -5.28
CA ARG A 226 -10.34 -7.86 -6.15
C ARG A 226 -10.37 -9.13 -7.00
N PRO A 227 -11.53 -9.48 -7.60
CA PRO A 227 -11.72 -10.70 -8.41
C PRO A 227 -10.66 -10.92 -9.49
N ARG A 228 -10.10 -9.84 -10.07
CA ARG A 228 -9.06 -9.92 -11.11
C ARG A 228 -7.80 -10.69 -10.67
N PHE A 229 -7.56 -10.82 -9.37
CA PHE A 229 -6.44 -11.55 -8.80
C PHE A 229 -6.86 -12.87 -8.14
N ALA A 230 -8.12 -13.30 -8.27
CA ALA A 230 -8.63 -14.49 -7.61
C ALA A 230 -7.80 -15.75 -7.92
N ALA A 231 -7.39 -15.95 -9.18
CA ALA A 231 -6.54 -17.07 -9.55
C ALA A 231 -5.16 -17.05 -8.86
N GLN A 232 -4.58 -15.87 -8.64
CA GLN A 232 -3.35 -15.73 -7.85
C GLN A 232 -3.62 -16.01 -6.36
N GLY A 233 -4.76 -15.57 -5.85
CA GLY A 233 -5.20 -15.89 -4.49
C GLY A 233 -5.32 -17.38 -4.24
N GLU A 234 -5.91 -18.13 -5.15
CA GLU A 234 -6.00 -19.59 -5.07
C GLU A 234 -4.60 -20.24 -5.04
N ALA A 235 -3.70 -19.82 -5.92
CA ALA A 235 -2.34 -20.34 -5.96
C ALA A 235 -1.57 -20.01 -4.67
N VAL A 236 -1.73 -18.80 -4.13
CA VAL A 236 -1.11 -18.40 -2.85
C VAL A 236 -1.64 -19.26 -1.70
N ARG A 237 -2.97 -19.45 -1.61
CA ARG A 237 -3.60 -20.29 -0.59
C ARG A 237 -3.11 -21.74 -0.65
N ALA A 238 -2.90 -22.27 -1.87
CA ALA A 238 -2.43 -23.65 -2.08
C ALA A 238 -0.94 -23.86 -1.73
N ARG A 239 -0.13 -22.83 -1.86
CA ARG A 239 1.34 -22.95 -1.79
C ARG A 239 1.98 -22.34 -0.54
N HIS A 240 1.33 -21.38 0.09
CA HIS A 240 1.84 -20.75 1.32
C HIS A 240 1.09 -21.30 2.53
N ALA A 241 1.81 -21.97 3.44
CA ALA A 241 1.22 -22.74 4.54
C ALA A 241 0.33 -21.90 5.49
N ASP A 242 0.63 -20.62 5.67
CA ASP A 242 -0.11 -19.70 6.55
C ASP A 242 -0.59 -18.45 5.77
N ALA A 243 -1.26 -18.69 4.64
CA ALA A 243 -1.89 -17.63 3.88
C ALA A 243 -3.42 -17.63 4.05
N SER A 244 -3.95 -16.44 4.22
CA SER A 244 -5.38 -16.14 4.12
C SER A 244 -5.62 -15.24 2.90
N VAL A 245 -6.69 -15.51 2.15
CA VAL A 245 -7.06 -14.72 0.97
C VAL A 245 -8.49 -14.23 1.14
N GLU A 246 -8.69 -12.94 0.96
CA GLU A 246 -10.00 -12.30 1.03
C GLU A 246 -10.28 -11.55 -0.28
N VAL A 247 -11.42 -11.85 -0.90
CA VAL A 247 -11.85 -11.22 -2.16
C VAL A 247 -12.90 -10.14 -1.88
N PHE A 248 -12.62 -8.93 -2.33
CA PHE A 248 -13.50 -7.76 -2.26
C PHE A 248 -14.18 -7.57 -3.62
N GLU A 249 -15.35 -8.17 -3.79
CA GLU A 249 -16.09 -8.15 -5.06
C GLU A 249 -16.75 -6.80 -5.34
N ASP A 250 -17.02 -6.04 -4.29
CA ASP A 250 -17.77 -4.79 -4.29
C ASP A 250 -16.92 -3.55 -4.01
N ALA A 251 -15.61 -3.62 -4.30
CA ALA A 251 -14.66 -2.54 -4.07
C ALA A 251 -13.81 -2.21 -5.29
N GLY A 252 -13.31 -0.98 -5.36
CA GLY A 252 -12.30 -0.53 -6.32
C GLY A 252 -10.89 -0.92 -5.91
N HIS A 253 -9.90 -0.33 -6.58
CA HIS A 253 -8.48 -0.56 -6.31
C HIS A 253 -8.08 -0.18 -4.88
N ALA A 254 -8.66 0.91 -4.35
CA ALA A 254 -8.50 1.32 -2.96
C ALA A 254 -9.58 0.67 -2.07
N LEU A 255 -9.61 -0.66 -2.04
CA LEU A 255 -10.63 -1.44 -1.34
C LEU A 255 -10.70 -1.15 0.16
N PHE A 256 -9.60 -0.75 0.77
CA PHE A 256 -9.49 -0.37 2.18
C PHE A 256 -10.09 1.02 2.48
N VAL A 257 -10.39 1.80 1.45
CA VAL A 257 -11.18 3.05 1.54
C VAL A 257 -12.65 2.76 1.25
N ASP A 258 -12.93 2.06 0.14
CA ASP A 258 -14.31 1.71 -0.26
C ASP A 258 -15.04 0.86 0.78
N ARG A 259 -14.32 -0.02 1.47
CA ARG A 259 -14.83 -0.96 2.48
C ARG A 259 -13.98 -0.89 3.76
N ALA A 260 -13.80 0.33 4.26
CA ALA A 260 -12.89 0.61 5.36
C ALA A 260 -13.18 -0.21 6.62
N GLU A 261 -14.44 -0.31 7.04
CA GLU A 261 -14.84 -1.09 8.22
C GLU A 261 -14.54 -2.58 8.04
N ARG A 262 -14.91 -3.16 6.88
CA ARG A 262 -14.62 -4.57 6.56
C ARG A 262 -13.13 -4.83 6.53
N PHE A 263 -12.35 -3.94 5.91
CA PHE A 263 -10.90 -4.09 5.83
C PHE A 263 -10.25 -3.96 7.21
N ASN A 264 -10.69 -3.00 8.03
CA ASN A 264 -10.19 -2.83 9.39
C ASN A 264 -10.49 -4.06 10.26
N ALA A 265 -11.72 -4.59 10.22
CA ALA A 265 -12.08 -5.81 10.95
C ALA A 265 -11.25 -7.03 10.51
N LEU A 266 -11.01 -7.18 9.21
CA LEU A 266 -10.16 -8.22 8.65
C LEU A 266 -8.72 -8.10 9.14
N LEU A 267 -8.15 -6.88 9.06
CA LEU A 267 -6.78 -6.61 9.50
C LEU A 267 -6.62 -6.78 11.01
N GLU A 268 -7.62 -6.34 11.78
CA GLU A 268 -7.63 -6.52 13.23
C GLU A 268 -7.66 -7.99 13.63
N SER A 269 -8.53 -8.78 13.00
CA SER A 269 -8.58 -10.23 13.20
C SER A 269 -7.25 -10.90 12.85
N PHE A 270 -6.62 -10.47 11.76
CA PHE A 270 -5.29 -10.95 11.39
C PHE A 270 -4.25 -10.60 12.45
N CYS A 271 -4.17 -9.33 12.87
CA CYS A 271 -3.22 -8.85 13.86
C CYS A 271 -3.41 -9.43 15.27
N ALA A 272 -4.64 -9.84 15.63
CA ALA A 272 -4.94 -10.44 16.92
C ALA A 272 -4.48 -11.90 17.07
N ARG A 273 -4.05 -12.55 16.00
CA ARG A 273 -3.50 -13.91 16.06
C ARG A 273 -2.27 -13.97 16.97
N ARG A 274 -2.28 -14.82 17.98
CA ARG A 274 -1.18 -14.91 18.97
C ARG A 274 0.16 -15.28 18.34
N ALA A 275 0.15 -16.06 17.26
CA ALA A 275 1.35 -16.53 16.58
C ALA A 275 2.09 -15.41 15.77
N LEU A 276 1.49 -14.22 15.63
CA LEU A 276 2.13 -13.13 14.88
C LEU A 276 3.27 -12.46 15.66
N TRP A 277 3.13 -12.32 16.97
CA TRP A 277 3.96 -11.42 17.77
C TRP A 277 4.98 -12.14 18.65
#